data_ca87b8bad8725ca1d23335ab39c186f3
#
_entry.id   ca87b8bad8725ca1d23335ab39c186f3
#
_cell.length_a   1.000
_cell.length_b   1.000
_cell.length_c   1.000
_cell.angle_alpha   90.00
_cell.angle_beta   90.00
_cell.angle_gamma   90.00
#
_symmetry.space_group_name_H-M   'P 1'
#
loop_
_entity.id
_entity.type
_entity.pdbx_description
1 polymer ?
#
loop_
_entity_poly.entity_id
_entity_poly.type
_entity_poly.pdbx_seq_one_letter_code
_entity_poly.pdbx_strand_id
1 'polypeptide(L)'
;MLKIRKNPFNYFEDLDLLFDNLLIDSSNLLKSKNYHYIENEKEIIIEMAIPGVNKNDIKLVFSEGNLKIKYDSKKSKTKWTNSFDETIEIISDVDENKIHAKFENGVIYINIPKKNKVINEKIIDIK
;
A
#
# COMPACT_ATOMS: atom_id res chain seq x y z
N MET A 1 46.29 -13.00 22.11
CA MET A 1 45.93 -14.13 21.37
C MET A 1 44.46 -14.47 21.49
N LEU A 2 44.02 -14.63 22.66
CA LEU A 2 42.60 -14.82 22.88
C LEU A 2 41.75 -13.66 22.41
N LYS A 3 42.33 -12.52 22.34
CA LYS A 3 41.66 -11.31 21.91
C LYS A 3 41.20 -11.39 20.47
N ILE A 4 41.88 -12.20 19.74
CA ILE A 4 41.52 -12.37 18.31
C ILE A 4 40.15 -12.99 18.19
N ARG A 5 39.85 -13.94 19.06
CA ARG A 5 38.58 -14.59 18.99
C ARG A 5 37.43 -13.70 19.38
N LYS A 6 37.71 -12.83 20.28
CA LYS A 6 36.73 -11.92 20.76
C LYS A 6 36.16 -11.07 19.61
N ASN A 7 37.01 -10.67 18.74
CA ASN A 7 36.63 -9.78 17.67
C ASN A 7 35.68 -10.41 16.64
N PRO A 8 35.91 -11.65 16.20
CA PRO A 8 34.98 -12.23 15.23
C PRO A 8 33.56 -12.31 15.71
N PHE A 9 33.37 -12.68 16.96
CA PHE A 9 32.03 -12.80 17.48
C PHE A 9 31.34 -11.46 17.61
N ASN A 10 32.04 -10.46 18.10
CA ASN A 10 31.48 -9.12 18.16
C ASN A 10 31.18 -8.57 16.79
N TYR A 11 32.02 -8.89 15.85
CA TYR A 11 31.83 -8.45 14.48
C TYR A 11 30.55 -9.04 13.89
N PHE A 12 30.32 -10.31 14.11
CA PHE A 12 29.10 -10.96 13.63
C PHE A 12 27.85 -10.42 14.32
N GLU A 13 27.92 -10.12 15.57
CA GLU A 13 26.80 -9.52 16.29
C GLU A 13 26.43 -8.16 15.72
N ASP A 14 27.42 -7.36 15.41
CA ASP A 14 27.20 -6.05 14.78
C ASP A 14 26.61 -6.21 13.40
N LEU A 15 27.05 -7.21 12.66
CA LEU A 15 26.49 -7.50 11.33
C LEU A 15 25.04 -7.93 11.43
N ASP A 16 24.72 -8.77 12.41
CA ASP A 16 23.35 -9.22 12.63
C ASP A 16 22.43 -8.04 12.93
N LEU A 17 22.88 -7.12 13.75
CA LEU A 17 22.12 -5.91 14.05
C LEU A 17 21.90 -5.07 12.81
N LEU A 18 22.93 -4.94 11.98
CA LEU A 18 22.81 -4.21 10.74
C LEU A 18 21.82 -4.87 9.79
N PHE A 19 21.90 -6.19 9.68
CA PHE A 19 20.97 -6.95 8.86
C PHE A 19 19.57 -6.88 9.38
N ASP A 20 19.37 -6.97 10.69
CA ASP A 20 18.06 -6.86 11.29
C ASP A 20 17.43 -5.50 11.01
N ASN A 21 18.20 -4.44 11.16
CA ASN A 21 17.72 -3.10 10.85
C ASN A 21 17.36 -2.96 9.37
N LEU A 22 18.21 -3.50 8.52
CA LEU A 22 17.97 -3.46 7.08
C LEU A 22 16.74 -4.27 6.71
N LEU A 23 16.58 -5.44 7.29
CA LEU A 23 15.42 -6.30 7.04
C LEU A 23 14.14 -5.68 7.56
N ILE A 24 14.18 -5.05 8.72
CA ILE A 24 13.02 -4.35 9.27
C ILE A 24 12.60 -3.23 8.33
N ASP A 25 13.56 -2.43 7.86
CA ASP A 25 13.26 -1.39 6.90
C ASP A 25 12.73 -1.95 5.60
N SER A 26 13.33 -3.03 5.12
CA SER A 26 12.87 -3.70 3.91
C SER A 26 11.50 -4.32 4.08
N SER A 27 11.23 -4.92 5.22
CA SER A 27 9.93 -5.53 5.48
C SER A 27 8.84 -4.47 5.63
N ASN A 28 9.16 -3.34 6.22
CA ASN A 28 8.23 -2.21 6.28
C ASN A 28 7.96 -1.66 4.88
N LEU A 29 9.00 -1.56 4.08
CA LEU A 29 8.85 -1.16 2.69
C LEU A 29 8.03 -2.18 1.90
N LEU A 30 8.26 -3.47 2.13
CA LEU A 30 7.51 -4.52 1.47
C LEU A 30 6.06 -4.57 1.95
N LYS A 31 5.84 -4.41 3.24
CA LYS A 31 4.49 -4.40 3.79
C LYS A 31 3.68 -3.21 3.31
N SER A 32 4.33 -2.08 3.10
CA SER A 32 3.66 -0.89 2.61
C SER A 32 3.45 -0.91 1.11
N LYS A 33 3.93 -1.97 0.41
CA LYS A 33 3.92 -2.01 -1.06
C LYS A 33 3.24 -3.22 -1.65
N ASN A 34 2.24 -3.74 -0.97
CA ASN A 34 1.39 -4.74 -1.59
C ASN A 34 0.53 -4.14 -2.71
N TYR A 35 0.63 -2.84 -2.88
CA TYR A 35 -0.12 -2.10 -3.89
C TYR A 35 0.71 -0.96 -4.44
N HIS A 36 0.37 -0.53 -5.64
CA HIS A 36 0.91 0.68 -6.24
C HIS A 36 -0.06 1.83 -6.02
N TYR A 37 0.47 2.94 -5.57
CA TYR A 37 -0.31 4.15 -5.32
C TYR A 37 0.16 5.23 -6.28
N ILE A 38 -0.72 5.66 -7.15
CA ILE A 38 -0.43 6.68 -8.15
C ILE A 38 -1.39 7.83 -7.94
N GLU A 39 -0.86 9.00 -7.69
CA GLU A 39 -1.69 10.18 -7.46
C GLU A 39 -1.32 11.27 -8.46
N ASN A 40 -2.34 11.84 -9.10
CA ASN A 40 -2.17 13.01 -9.94
C ASN A 40 -3.18 14.08 -9.49
N GLU A 41 -3.29 15.16 -10.25
CA GLU A 41 -4.16 16.27 -9.86
C GLU A 41 -5.64 15.93 -9.94
N LYS A 42 -6.00 14.94 -10.72
CA LYS A 42 -7.39 14.59 -11.00
C LYS A 42 -7.88 13.38 -10.22
N GLU A 43 -6.99 12.44 -9.94
CA GLU A 43 -7.40 11.15 -9.39
C GLU A 43 -6.29 10.44 -8.66
N ILE A 44 -6.68 9.46 -7.89
CA ILE A 44 -5.77 8.51 -7.25
C ILE A 44 -6.08 7.15 -7.82
N ILE A 45 -5.05 6.44 -8.26
CA ILE A 45 -5.18 5.08 -8.78
C ILE A 45 -4.41 4.14 -7.88
N ILE A 46 -5.08 3.11 -7.41
CA ILE A 46 -4.46 2.08 -6.59
C ILE A 46 -4.56 0.77 -7.34
N GLU A 47 -3.43 0.10 -7.50
CA GLU A 47 -3.33 -1.19 -8.18
C GLU A 47 -2.78 -2.23 -7.22
N MET A 48 -3.45 -3.36 -7.12
CA MET A 48 -3.02 -4.43 -6.23
C MET A 48 -3.13 -5.76 -6.97
N ALA A 49 -2.03 -6.51 -6.98
CA ALA A 49 -2.01 -7.85 -7.57
C ALA A 49 -2.50 -8.86 -6.52
N ILE A 50 -3.55 -9.57 -6.86
CA ILE A 50 -4.15 -10.58 -5.99
C ILE A 50 -4.48 -11.82 -6.81
N PRO A 51 -3.46 -12.55 -7.25
CA PRO A 51 -3.65 -13.67 -8.16
C PRO A 51 -4.49 -14.78 -7.56
N GLY A 52 -5.36 -15.34 -8.37
CA GLY A 52 -6.19 -16.49 -7.97
C GLY A 52 -7.39 -16.13 -7.10
N VAL A 53 -7.61 -14.86 -6.80
CA VAL A 53 -8.73 -14.43 -5.98
C VAL A 53 -9.93 -14.10 -6.87
N ASN A 54 -11.10 -14.51 -6.40
CA ASN A 54 -12.35 -14.16 -7.07
C ASN A 54 -12.79 -12.78 -6.59
N LYS A 55 -13.23 -11.93 -7.51
CA LYS A 55 -13.68 -10.57 -7.16
C LYS A 55 -14.76 -10.55 -6.10
N ASN A 56 -15.60 -11.59 -6.05
CA ASN A 56 -16.68 -11.67 -5.07
C ASN A 56 -16.19 -11.87 -3.63
N ASP A 57 -14.93 -12.30 -3.47
CA ASP A 57 -14.33 -12.53 -2.16
C ASP A 57 -13.55 -11.32 -1.66
N ILE A 58 -13.53 -10.26 -2.43
CA ILE A 58 -12.85 -9.00 -2.07
C ILE A 58 -13.89 -8.01 -1.58
N LYS A 59 -13.62 -7.43 -0.43
CA LYS A 59 -14.46 -6.38 0.12
C LYS A 59 -13.73 -5.05 0.09
N LEU A 60 -14.33 -4.08 -0.56
CA LEU A 60 -13.82 -2.72 -0.62
C LEU A 60 -14.77 -1.81 0.13
N VAL A 61 -14.24 -1.03 1.05
CA VAL A 61 -15.01 -0.06 1.81
C VAL A 61 -14.22 1.25 1.87
N PHE A 62 -14.86 2.34 1.57
CA PHE A 62 -14.30 3.67 1.77
C PHE A 62 -15.09 4.37 2.87
N SER A 63 -14.41 4.74 3.95
CA SER A 63 -15.04 5.37 5.09
C SER A 63 -14.06 6.29 5.78
N GLU A 64 -14.49 7.50 6.06
CA GLU A 64 -13.72 8.49 6.82
C GLU A 64 -12.31 8.71 6.27
N GLY A 65 -12.19 8.79 4.95
CA GLY A 65 -10.91 9.01 4.31
C GLY A 65 -10.01 7.79 4.23
N ASN A 66 -10.50 6.63 4.61
CA ASN A 66 -9.73 5.39 4.55
C ASN A 66 -10.34 4.41 3.57
N LEU A 67 -9.52 3.91 2.69
CA LEU A 67 -9.90 2.82 1.79
C LEU A 67 -9.47 1.51 2.44
N LYS A 68 -10.42 0.64 2.65
CA LYS A 68 -10.17 -0.68 3.24
C LYS A 68 -10.39 -1.76 2.20
N ILE A 69 -9.38 -2.60 2.03
CA ILE A 69 -9.43 -3.73 1.09
C ILE A 69 -9.23 -4.99 1.91
N LYS A 70 -10.22 -5.85 1.88
CA LYS A 70 -10.18 -7.07 2.68
C LYS A 70 -10.44 -8.30 1.81
N TYR A 71 -9.65 -9.32 2.03
CA TYR A 71 -9.81 -10.62 1.40
C TYR A 71 -9.67 -11.71 2.44
N ASP A 72 -10.60 -12.64 2.46
CA ASP A 72 -10.57 -13.79 3.37
C ASP A 72 -10.34 -15.07 2.57
N SER A 73 -9.17 -15.67 2.73
CA SER A 73 -8.78 -16.88 2.01
C SER A 73 -9.61 -18.11 2.39
N LYS A 74 -10.35 -18.06 3.49
CA LYS A 74 -11.22 -19.17 3.89
C LYS A 74 -12.39 -19.37 2.91
N LYS A 75 -12.78 -18.32 2.23
CA LYS A 75 -13.87 -18.37 1.25
C LYS A 75 -13.39 -18.77 -0.13
N SER A 76 -12.12 -18.59 -0.39
CA SER A 76 -11.50 -18.87 -1.67
C SER A 76 -10.37 -19.88 -1.47
N LYS A 77 -10.32 -20.90 -2.32
CA LYS A 77 -9.33 -21.95 -2.18
C LYS A 77 -8.04 -21.68 -2.97
N THR A 78 -7.72 -20.42 -3.19
CA THR A 78 -6.50 -20.11 -3.89
C THR A 78 -5.28 -20.30 -2.98
N LYS A 79 -4.19 -20.79 -3.59
CA LYS A 79 -2.93 -20.94 -2.90
C LYS A 79 -2.00 -19.73 -3.10
N TRP A 80 -2.39 -18.82 -3.96
CA TRP A 80 -1.51 -17.75 -4.41
C TRP A 80 -1.61 -16.48 -3.59
N THR A 81 -2.74 -16.28 -2.93
CA THR A 81 -2.98 -15.07 -2.14
C THR A 81 -3.51 -15.45 -0.77
N ASN A 82 -2.84 -15.01 0.27
CA ASN A 82 -3.28 -15.22 1.64
C ASN A 82 -4.28 -14.13 2.03
N SER A 83 -5.05 -14.41 3.09
CA SER A 83 -5.95 -13.41 3.66
C SER A 83 -5.21 -12.13 3.98
N PHE A 84 -5.82 -11.00 3.68
CA PHE A 84 -5.24 -9.71 4.02
C PHE A 84 -6.32 -8.70 4.34
N ASP A 85 -5.92 -7.67 5.05
CA ASP A 85 -6.76 -6.54 5.40
C ASP A 85 -5.87 -5.30 5.32
N GLU A 86 -6.03 -4.55 4.26
CA GLU A 86 -5.23 -3.35 4.01
C GLU A 86 -6.07 -2.11 4.20
N THR A 87 -5.50 -1.13 4.88
CA THR A 87 -6.12 0.18 5.06
C THR A 87 -5.19 1.22 4.46
N ILE A 88 -5.72 1.97 3.52
CA ILE A 88 -4.96 3.02 2.84
C ILE A 88 -5.59 4.36 3.19
N GLU A 89 -4.82 5.22 3.82
CA GLU A 89 -5.28 6.55 4.18
C GLU A 89 -5.23 7.46 2.95
N ILE A 90 -6.35 8.07 2.64
CA ILE A 90 -6.47 9.00 1.52
C ILE A 90 -6.59 10.41 2.09
N ILE A 91 -5.52 11.17 1.95
CA ILE A 91 -5.45 12.52 2.52
C ILE A 91 -6.16 13.55 1.65
N SER A 92 -6.16 13.29 0.35
CA SER A 92 -6.77 14.22 -0.62
C SER A 92 -8.29 14.24 -0.52
N ASP A 93 -8.88 15.35 -0.90
CA ASP A 93 -10.32 15.50 -0.94
C ASP A 93 -10.84 14.79 -2.19
N VAL A 94 -11.58 13.73 -2.00
CA VAL A 94 -12.02 12.85 -3.08
C VAL A 94 -13.54 12.78 -3.15
N ASP A 95 -14.03 12.48 -4.35
CA ASP A 95 -15.46 12.29 -4.58
C ASP A 95 -15.81 10.82 -4.32
N GLU A 96 -16.35 10.57 -3.14
CA GLU A 96 -16.67 9.21 -2.69
C GLU A 96 -17.68 8.52 -3.60
N ASN A 97 -18.56 9.27 -4.23
CA ASN A 97 -19.60 8.71 -5.04
C ASN A 97 -19.10 8.25 -6.42
N LYS A 98 -17.91 8.67 -6.80
CA LYS A 98 -17.32 8.33 -8.08
C LYS A 98 -16.20 7.31 -7.97
N ILE A 99 -15.95 6.77 -6.78
CA ILE A 99 -14.96 5.72 -6.61
C ILE A 99 -15.46 4.47 -7.31
N HIS A 100 -14.61 3.89 -8.14
CA HIS A 100 -14.93 2.64 -8.81
C HIS A 100 -13.72 1.73 -8.87
N ALA A 101 -13.97 0.46 -9.01
CA ALA A 101 -12.93 -0.55 -9.03
C ALA A 101 -13.18 -1.51 -10.19
N LYS A 102 -12.09 -2.02 -10.73
CA LYS A 102 -12.09 -3.00 -11.80
C LYS A 102 -11.14 -4.12 -11.43
N PHE A 103 -11.55 -5.35 -11.67
CA PHE A 103 -10.71 -6.52 -11.43
C PHE A 103 -10.45 -7.21 -12.76
N GLU A 104 -9.19 -7.33 -13.14
CA GLU A 104 -8.81 -7.90 -14.41
C GLU A 104 -7.44 -8.55 -14.30
N ASN A 105 -7.31 -9.79 -14.81
CA ASN A 105 -6.04 -10.52 -14.86
C ASN A 105 -5.35 -10.64 -13.50
N GLY A 106 -6.13 -10.80 -12.42
CA GLY A 106 -5.59 -10.94 -11.07
C GLY A 106 -5.12 -9.63 -10.45
N VAL A 107 -5.45 -8.51 -11.06
CA VAL A 107 -5.09 -7.19 -10.52
C VAL A 107 -6.37 -6.39 -10.29
N ILE A 108 -6.49 -5.82 -9.10
CA ILE A 108 -7.58 -4.89 -8.83
C ILE A 108 -7.08 -3.46 -9.05
N TYR A 109 -7.86 -2.71 -9.81
CA TYR A 109 -7.59 -1.30 -10.09
C TYR A 109 -8.68 -0.48 -9.42
N ILE A 110 -8.30 0.39 -8.52
CA ILE A 110 -9.23 1.25 -7.81
C ILE A 110 -8.97 2.68 -8.25
N ASN A 111 -10.00 3.33 -8.78
CA ASN A 111 -9.92 4.71 -9.21
C ASN A 111 -10.69 5.58 -8.22
N ILE A 112 -10.02 6.57 -7.68
CA ILE A 112 -10.58 7.50 -6.70
C ILE A 112 -10.46 8.90 -7.28
N PRO A 113 -11.51 9.41 -7.92
CA PRO A 113 -11.48 10.76 -8.46
C PRO A 113 -11.43 11.80 -7.35
N LYS A 114 -10.57 12.79 -7.54
CA LYS A 114 -10.53 13.93 -6.64
C LYS A 114 -11.70 14.84 -6.92
N LYS A 115 -12.20 15.48 -5.88
CA LYS A 115 -13.19 16.53 -6.09
C LYS A 115 -12.57 17.61 -6.95
N ASN A 116 -13.34 18.08 -7.91
CA ASN A 116 -12.95 19.26 -8.65
C ASN A 116 -12.82 20.39 -7.65
N LYS A 117 -11.58 20.62 -7.21
CA LYS A 117 -11.31 21.85 -6.51
C LYS A 117 -11.62 22.96 -7.50
N VAL A 118 -12.70 23.68 -7.25
CA VAL A 118 -12.79 25.02 -7.75
C VAL A 118 -11.47 25.63 -7.33
N ILE A 119 -10.65 25.96 -8.30
CA ILE A 119 -9.35 26.53 -8.04
C ILE A 119 -9.61 27.85 -7.33
N ASN A 120 -9.56 27.82 -6.02
CA ASN A 120 -9.65 29.01 -5.21
C ASN A 120 -8.33 29.78 -5.21
N GLU A 121 -7.44 29.42 -6.10
CA GLU A 121 -6.20 30.14 -6.25
C GLU A 121 -6.47 31.42 -7.05
N LYS A 122 -6.31 32.53 -6.38
CA LYS A 122 -6.36 33.82 -7.02
C LYS A 122 -4.93 34.23 -7.33
N ILE A 123 -4.67 34.42 -8.60
CA ILE A 123 -3.38 34.95 -9.04
C ILE A 123 -3.36 36.44 -8.70
N ILE A 124 -2.43 36.83 -7.86
CA ILE A 124 -2.29 38.20 -7.41
C ILE A 124 -1.22 38.87 -8.25
N ASP A 125 -1.62 39.92 -8.96
CA ASP A 125 -0.68 40.71 -9.76
C ASP A 125 0.16 41.56 -8.83
N ILE A 126 1.47 41.51 -9.03
CA ILE A 126 2.40 42.31 -8.28
C ILE A 126 2.59 43.63 -9.02
N LYS A 127 2.23 44.68 -8.36
CA LYS A 127 2.39 46.05 -8.90
C LYS A 127 3.71 46.66 -8.48
#